data_5480bad5e3f2a7f7fe8e7352a0f6c92c
#
_entry.id   5480bad5e3f2a7f7fe8e7352a0f6c92c
#
_cell.length_a   1.000
_cell.length_b   1.000
_cell.length_c   1.000
_cell.angle_alpha   90.00
_cell.angle_beta   90.00
_cell.angle_gamma   90.00
#
_symmetry.space_group_name_H-M   'P 1'
#
loop_
_entity.id
_entity.type
_entity.pdbx_description
1 polymer ?
#
loop_
_entity_poly.entity_id
_entity_poly.type
_entity_poly.pdbx_seq_one_letter_code
_entity_poly.pdbx_strand_id
1 'polypeptide(L)'
;MKMKKPIIMIIAVLAALSLDAQNLTILHLNDTHSHVDPERSGEYKGLGGAVEQSAYIDSVRKADGKRNVLLLHAGDFSQGTSYFTELGGNIEIDLLNAMQFDVVTLGNHEFDNGSEELARRLKNLDPEVVCANYDFTGTPLEGLVAPYTVVRKAGLKIGIIGLLTDISRVVDKKLVGSLEYLDP
;
A
#
# COMPACT_ATOMS: atom_id res chain seq x y z
N MET A 1 47.13 -42.18 3.91
CA MET A 1 46.24 -41.49 2.98
C MET A 1 45.53 -40.34 3.72
N LYS A 2 46.12 -39.13 3.65
CA LYS A 2 45.63 -37.93 4.39
C LYS A 2 45.20 -36.88 3.38
N MET A 3 43.92 -36.90 2.97
CA MET A 3 43.34 -35.87 2.11
C MET A 3 41.90 -35.58 2.50
N LYS A 4 41.63 -35.05 3.69
CA LYS A 4 40.26 -34.63 4.11
C LYS A 4 40.14 -33.19 4.59
N LYS A 5 41.26 -32.45 4.73
CA LYS A 5 41.21 -31.06 5.26
C LYS A 5 40.81 -29.98 4.23
N PRO A 6 41.17 -29.99 2.93
CA PRO A 6 40.81 -28.89 2.04
C PRO A 6 39.31 -28.86 1.67
N ILE A 7 38.64 -30.03 1.59
CA ILE A 7 37.21 -30.10 1.22
C ILE A 7 36.33 -29.51 2.28
N ILE A 8 36.62 -29.73 3.57
CA ILE A 8 35.86 -29.17 4.69
C ILE A 8 36.01 -27.62 4.74
N MET A 9 37.19 -27.11 4.45
CA MET A 9 37.45 -25.68 4.41
C MET A 9 36.73 -24.97 3.25
N ILE A 10 36.63 -25.60 2.07
CA ILE A 10 35.88 -25.08 0.91
C ILE A 10 34.38 -25.05 1.19
N ILE A 11 33.82 -26.07 1.83
CA ILE A 11 32.41 -26.11 2.23
C ILE A 11 32.08 -25.02 3.30
N ALA A 12 32.98 -24.80 4.26
CA ALA A 12 32.81 -23.74 5.27
C ALA A 12 32.92 -22.33 4.65
N VAL A 13 33.77 -22.10 3.66
CA VAL A 13 33.84 -20.81 2.94
C VAL A 13 32.63 -20.60 2.06
N LEU A 14 32.11 -21.62 1.38
CA LEU A 14 30.87 -21.53 0.60
C LEU A 14 29.63 -21.30 1.48
N ALA A 15 29.59 -21.89 2.67
CA ALA A 15 28.50 -21.62 3.64
C ALA A 15 28.58 -20.20 4.26
N ALA A 16 29.78 -19.64 4.41
CA ALA A 16 29.96 -18.27 4.89
C ALA A 16 29.60 -17.19 3.83
N LEU A 17 29.60 -17.53 2.55
CA LEU A 17 29.22 -16.62 1.46
C LEU A 17 27.70 -16.52 1.25
N SER A 18 26.92 -17.33 1.94
CA SER A 18 25.44 -17.35 1.81
C SER A 18 24.70 -16.65 2.96
N LEU A 19 25.38 -15.92 3.84
CA LEU A 19 24.77 -15.01 4.79
C LEU A 19 24.55 -13.64 4.13
N ASP A 20 23.78 -13.61 3.04
CA ASP A 20 23.18 -12.36 2.60
C ASP A 20 22.22 -11.90 3.71
N ALA A 21 22.58 -10.82 4.38
CA ALA A 21 21.67 -10.15 5.29
C ALA A 21 20.40 -9.82 4.48
N GLN A 22 19.26 -10.39 4.88
CA GLN A 22 17.99 -10.09 4.24
C GLN A 22 17.63 -8.65 4.61
N ASN A 23 17.91 -7.71 3.72
CA ASN A 23 17.50 -6.33 3.89
C ASN A 23 16.09 -6.17 3.33
N LEU A 24 15.15 -5.79 4.17
CA LEU A 24 13.81 -5.37 3.79
C LEU A 24 13.72 -3.85 3.95
N THR A 25 13.39 -3.17 2.86
CA THR A 25 13.07 -1.75 2.87
C THR A 25 11.55 -1.60 2.81
N ILE A 26 10.96 -0.89 3.78
CA ILE A 26 9.53 -0.57 3.80
C ILE A 26 9.37 0.90 3.46
N LEU A 27 8.66 1.18 2.37
CA LEU A 27 8.18 2.50 2.01
C LEU A 27 6.69 2.56 2.28
N HIS A 28 6.23 3.66 2.87
CA HIS A 28 4.79 3.89 3.01
C HIS A 28 4.44 5.33 2.68
N LEU A 29 3.21 5.50 2.16
CA LEU A 29 2.54 6.77 1.99
C LEU A 29 1.19 6.71 2.71
N ASN A 30 0.65 7.87 3.03
CA ASN A 30 -0.70 8.06 3.55
C ASN A 30 -1.16 9.48 3.19
N ASP A 31 -2.46 9.72 3.23
CA ASP A 31 -3.05 11.06 3.06
C ASP A 31 -2.53 11.77 1.80
N THR A 32 -2.47 11.05 0.67
CA THR A 32 -2.00 11.64 -0.60
C THR A 32 -3.07 12.52 -1.26
N HIS A 33 -4.36 12.36 -0.88
CA HIS A 33 -5.44 13.28 -1.17
C HIS A 33 -5.47 13.78 -2.62
N SER A 34 -5.34 12.87 -3.58
CA SER A 34 -5.38 13.19 -5.02
C SER A 34 -4.35 14.25 -5.47
N HIS A 35 -3.28 14.47 -4.68
CA HIS A 35 -2.21 15.40 -5.04
C HIS A 35 -1.32 14.84 -6.14
N VAL A 36 -1.82 14.91 -7.37
CA VAL A 36 -1.10 14.46 -8.59
C VAL A 36 0.01 15.42 -8.95
N ASP A 37 -0.27 16.72 -8.91
CA ASP A 37 0.71 17.77 -9.18
C ASP A 37 1.54 18.10 -7.92
N PRO A 38 2.78 18.58 -8.09
CA PRO A 38 3.54 19.20 -7.01
C PRO A 38 2.81 20.41 -6.42
N GLU A 39 3.13 20.76 -5.18
CA GLU A 39 2.60 21.96 -4.53
C GLU A 39 2.86 23.21 -5.37
N ARG A 40 1.80 24.00 -5.62
CA ARG A 40 1.85 25.17 -6.51
C ARG A 40 2.29 26.45 -5.80
N SER A 41 2.23 26.50 -4.47
CA SER A 41 2.50 27.72 -3.68
C SER A 41 2.98 27.37 -2.27
N GLY A 42 3.40 28.41 -1.52
CA GLY A 42 3.84 28.27 -0.13
C GLY A 42 5.26 27.71 0.01
N GLU A 43 5.56 27.25 1.21
CA GLU A 43 6.89 26.76 1.60
C GLU A 43 7.31 25.50 0.81
N TYR A 44 6.34 24.66 0.46
CA TYR A 44 6.56 23.37 -0.24
C TYR A 44 6.38 23.48 -1.75
N LYS A 45 6.36 24.69 -2.32
CA LYS A 45 6.19 24.90 -3.77
C LYS A 45 7.21 24.09 -4.59
N GLY A 46 6.66 23.31 -5.51
CA GLY A 46 7.45 22.45 -6.41
C GLY A 46 7.86 21.11 -5.79
N LEU A 47 7.41 20.80 -4.56
CA LEU A 47 7.65 19.51 -3.91
C LEU A 47 6.40 18.64 -3.95
N GLY A 48 6.61 17.33 -3.80
CA GLY A 48 5.55 16.33 -3.81
C GLY A 48 5.00 16.04 -5.20
N GLY A 49 3.78 15.52 -5.25
CA GLY A 49 3.15 15.06 -6.48
C GLY A 49 3.50 13.63 -6.87
N ALA A 50 2.68 13.05 -7.73
CA ALA A 50 2.76 11.64 -8.09
C ALA A 50 4.04 11.29 -8.87
N VAL A 51 4.55 12.22 -9.70
CA VAL A 51 5.76 12.00 -10.51
C VAL A 51 7.00 11.88 -9.63
N GLU A 52 7.16 12.79 -8.67
CA GLU A 52 8.28 12.82 -7.73
C GLU A 52 8.22 11.61 -6.77
N GLN A 53 7.03 11.26 -6.28
CA GLN A 53 6.81 10.06 -5.48
C GLN A 53 7.23 8.81 -6.25
N SER A 54 6.78 8.65 -7.48
CA SER A 54 7.14 7.53 -8.35
C SER A 54 8.64 7.46 -8.61
N ALA A 55 9.28 8.59 -8.92
CA ALA A 55 10.71 8.67 -9.16
C ALA A 55 11.52 8.27 -7.91
N TYR A 56 11.08 8.69 -6.73
CA TYR A 56 11.71 8.30 -5.46
C TYR A 56 11.57 6.79 -5.21
N ILE A 57 10.36 6.24 -5.35
CA ILE A 57 10.09 4.81 -5.20
C ILE A 57 10.98 3.99 -6.14
N ASP A 58 11.09 4.39 -7.41
CA ASP A 58 11.91 3.72 -8.39
C ASP A 58 13.41 3.82 -8.08
N SER A 59 13.86 4.94 -7.52
CA SER A 59 15.25 5.09 -7.07
C SER A 59 15.60 4.12 -5.95
N VAL A 60 14.71 3.94 -4.97
CA VAL A 60 14.88 2.97 -3.87
C VAL A 60 14.83 1.54 -4.39
N ARG A 61 13.87 1.22 -5.27
CA ARG A 61 13.79 -0.11 -5.89
C ARG A 61 15.04 -0.46 -6.71
N LYS A 62 15.64 0.55 -7.36
CA LYS A 62 16.90 0.37 -8.10
C LYS A 62 18.08 0.13 -7.17
N ALA A 63 18.13 0.82 -6.02
CA ALA A 63 19.21 0.68 -5.04
C ALA A 63 19.14 -0.65 -4.27
N ASP A 64 17.96 -1.00 -3.76
CA ASP A 64 17.77 -2.11 -2.83
C ASP A 64 17.32 -3.41 -3.52
N GLY A 65 16.90 -3.30 -4.78
CA GLY A 65 16.26 -4.38 -5.52
C GLY A 65 14.76 -4.46 -5.25
N LYS A 66 13.93 -4.46 -6.30
CA LYS A 66 12.46 -4.42 -6.22
C LYS A 66 11.86 -5.49 -5.29
N ARG A 67 12.45 -6.70 -5.25
CA ARG A 67 11.99 -7.80 -4.39
C ARG A 67 12.22 -7.56 -2.90
N ASN A 68 13.09 -6.60 -2.55
CA ASN A 68 13.43 -6.25 -1.18
C ASN A 68 12.67 -5.00 -0.68
N VAL A 69 11.87 -4.36 -1.54
CA VAL A 69 11.09 -3.18 -1.20
C VAL A 69 9.62 -3.56 -1.06
N LEU A 70 9.06 -3.28 0.10
CA LEU A 70 7.63 -3.37 0.39
C LEU A 70 7.06 -1.95 0.34
N LEU A 71 6.08 -1.72 -0.55
CA LEU A 71 5.44 -0.42 -0.73
C LEU A 71 3.98 -0.47 -0.26
N LEU A 72 3.65 0.38 0.70
CA LEU A 72 2.35 0.39 1.38
C LEU A 72 1.69 1.76 1.26
N HIS A 73 0.34 1.78 1.23
CA HIS A 73 -0.44 3.01 1.39
C HIS A 73 -1.41 2.86 2.56
N ALA A 74 -1.35 3.80 3.51
CA ALA A 74 -2.12 3.73 4.75
C ALA A 74 -3.46 4.49 4.69
N GLY A 75 -4.02 4.68 3.48
CA GLY A 75 -5.36 5.25 3.28
C GLY A 75 -5.35 6.75 2.99
N ASP A 76 -6.54 7.31 2.77
CA ASP A 76 -6.80 8.68 2.35
C ASP A 76 -6.01 9.05 1.07
N PHE A 77 -6.06 8.16 0.07
CA PHE A 77 -5.53 8.48 -1.25
C PHE A 77 -6.52 9.28 -2.09
N SER A 78 -7.81 9.22 -1.74
CA SER A 78 -8.92 9.89 -2.42
C SER A 78 -9.15 11.31 -1.86
N GLN A 79 -9.83 12.15 -2.63
CA GLN A 79 -10.33 13.48 -2.27
C GLN A 79 -9.18 14.50 -2.02
N GLY A 80 -9.46 15.80 -2.17
CA GLY A 80 -8.53 16.90 -1.86
C GLY A 80 -8.23 17.81 -3.03
N THR A 81 -8.28 17.32 -4.28
CA THR A 81 -8.03 18.14 -5.47
C THR A 81 -9.11 17.99 -6.54
N SER A 82 -9.03 18.84 -7.59
CA SER A 82 -9.92 18.74 -8.74
C SER A 82 -9.78 17.41 -9.50
N TYR A 83 -8.68 16.71 -9.38
CA TYR A 83 -8.52 15.39 -9.99
C TYR A 83 -9.57 14.40 -9.47
N PHE A 84 -9.81 14.37 -8.16
CA PHE A 84 -10.86 13.52 -7.59
C PHE A 84 -12.25 13.95 -8.08
N THR A 85 -12.54 15.26 -8.06
CA THR A 85 -13.85 15.79 -8.43
C THR A 85 -14.20 15.52 -9.91
N GLU A 86 -13.23 15.69 -10.81
CA GLU A 86 -13.44 15.56 -12.26
C GLU A 86 -13.34 14.09 -12.72
N LEU A 87 -12.48 13.28 -12.07
CA LEU A 87 -12.20 11.91 -12.52
C LEU A 87 -12.82 10.84 -11.61
N GLY A 88 -13.54 11.24 -10.55
CA GLY A 88 -14.30 10.35 -9.68
C GLY A 88 -13.43 9.30 -8.97
N GLY A 89 -12.19 9.63 -8.65
CA GLY A 89 -11.29 8.73 -7.93
C GLY A 89 -10.60 7.66 -8.79
N ASN A 90 -10.74 7.69 -10.12
CA ASN A 90 -10.08 6.70 -10.98
C ASN A 90 -8.57 6.95 -11.10
N ILE A 91 -8.15 8.22 -11.09
CA ILE A 91 -6.73 8.57 -11.22
C ILE A 91 -5.90 8.02 -10.04
N GLU A 92 -6.46 8.01 -8.85
CA GLU A 92 -5.81 7.47 -7.66
C GLU A 92 -5.55 5.96 -7.80
N ILE A 93 -6.54 5.24 -8.33
CA ILE A 93 -6.39 3.80 -8.63
C ILE A 93 -5.30 3.58 -9.68
N ASP A 94 -5.32 4.35 -10.76
CA ASP A 94 -4.31 4.27 -11.83
C ASP A 94 -2.90 4.56 -11.30
N LEU A 95 -2.75 5.55 -10.40
CA LEU A 95 -1.48 5.88 -9.77
C LEU A 95 -0.97 4.79 -8.83
N LEU A 96 -1.85 4.23 -7.98
CA LEU A 96 -1.50 3.12 -7.08
C LEU A 96 -1.03 1.90 -7.88
N ASN A 97 -1.71 1.58 -8.99
CA ASN A 97 -1.33 0.49 -9.90
C ASN A 97 -0.01 0.81 -10.61
N ALA A 98 0.15 2.01 -11.18
CA ALA A 98 1.35 2.41 -11.91
C ALA A 98 2.61 2.40 -11.02
N MET A 99 2.50 2.88 -9.78
CA MET A 99 3.56 2.85 -8.79
C MET A 99 3.77 1.45 -8.20
N GLN A 100 2.86 0.49 -8.49
CA GLN A 100 2.94 -0.90 -8.03
C GLN A 100 3.02 -1.00 -6.52
N PHE A 101 2.06 -0.41 -5.83
CA PHE A 101 1.86 -0.65 -4.40
C PHE A 101 1.62 -2.14 -4.15
N ASP A 102 2.09 -2.65 -3.02
CA ASP A 102 1.89 -4.04 -2.66
C ASP A 102 0.60 -4.25 -1.89
N VAL A 103 0.34 -3.36 -0.93
CA VAL A 103 -0.86 -3.41 -0.07
C VAL A 103 -1.32 -1.99 0.24
N VAL A 104 -2.62 -1.78 0.27
CA VAL A 104 -3.25 -0.54 0.70
C VAL A 104 -4.25 -0.82 1.82
N THR A 105 -4.50 0.16 2.69
CA THR A 105 -5.68 0.18 3.56
C THR A 105 -6.59 1.33 3.16
N LEU A 106 -7.76 1.39 3.75
CA LEU A 106 -8.73 2.45 3.51
C LEU A 106 -8.61 3.53 4.57
N GLY A 107 -8.79 4.79 4.17
CA GLY A 107 -9.06 5.91 5.04
C GLY A 107 -10.54 6.31 4.97
N ASN A 108 -10.92 7.40 5.62
CA ASN A 108 -12.30 7.86 5.60
C ASN A 108 -12.71 8.48 4.25
N HIS A 109 -11.77 9.12 3.55
CA HIS A 109 -12.04 9.78 2.27
C HIS A 109 -12.26 8.83 1.10
N GLU A 110 -11.89 7.55 1.24
CA GLU A 110 -12.28 6.55 0.26
C GLU A 110 -13.80 6.40 0.14
N PHE A 111 -14.55 6.73 1.21
CA PHE A 111 -16.00 6.59 1.29
C PHE A 111 -16.78 7.86 0.90
N ASP A 112 -16.12 8.95 0.51
CA ASP A 112 -16.77 10.23 0.20
C ASP A 112 -17.81 10.14 -0.93
N ASN A 113 -17.62 9.24 -1.89
CA ASN A 113 -18.57 8.94 -2.96
C ASN A 113 -19.44 7.70 -2.68
N GLY A 114 -19.36 7.14 -1.48
CA GLY A 114 -20.13 5.97 -1.03
C GLY A 114 -19.48 4.63 -1.33
N SER A 115 -19.97 3.60 -0.63
CA SER A 115 -19.44 2.24 -0.69
C SER A 115 -19.58 1.58 -2.06
N GLU A 116 -20.65 1.86 -2.81
CA GLU A 116 -20.86 1.35 -4.18
C GLU A 116 -19.79 1.88 -5.13
N GLU A 117 -19.50 3.19 -5.06
CA GLU A 117 -18.50 3.83 -5.90
C GLU A 117 -17.09 3.36 -5.53
N LEU A 118 -16.81 3.24 -4.24
CA LEU A 118 -15.56 2.66 -3.76
C LEU A 118 -15.37 1.23 -4.29
N ALA A 119 -16.41 0.39 -4.19
CA ALA A 119 -16.36 -0.98 -4.70
C ALA A 119 -16.08 -1.02 -6.22
N ARG A 120 -16.68 -0.10 -6.99
CA ARG A 120 -16.42 0.02 -8.43
C ARG A 120 -14.94 0.32 -8.71
N ARG A 121 -14.32 1.22 -7.93
CA ARG A 121 -12.91 1.58 -8.06
C ARG A 121 -11.98 0.45 -7.64
N LEU A 122 -12.23 -0.16 -6.49
CA LEU A 122 -11.39 -1.24 -5.96
C LEU A 122 -11.35 -2.48 -6.86
N LYS A 123 -12.36 -2.73 -7.69
CA LYS A 123 -12.33 -3.81 -8.70
C LYS A 123 -11.24 -3.63 -9.77
N ASN A 124 -10.72 -2.42 -9.93
CA ASN A 124 -9.65 -2.10 -10.86
C ASN A 124 -8.30 -1.86 -10.16
N LEU A 125 -8.23 -2.09 -8.85
CA LEU A 125 -7.02 -1.92 -8.05
C LEU A 125 -6.22 -3.22 -8.01
N ASP A 126 -4.94 -3.16 -8.38
CA ASP A 126 -4.03 -4.31 -8.35
C ASP A 126 -3.53 -4.65 -6.93
N PRO A 127 -3.16 -3.68 -6.06
CA PRO A 127 -2.76 -3.93 -4.68
C PRO A 127 -3.83 -4.64 -3.85
N GLU A 128 -3.40 -5.50 -2.92
CA GLU A 128 -4.28 -6.07 -1.90
C GLU A 128 -4.84 -4.97 -0.98
N VAL A 129 -6.15 -5.01 -0.73
CA VAL A 129 -6.82 -4.06 0.18
C VAL A 129 -7.09 -4.72 1.51
N VAL A 130 -6.62 -4.13 2.61
CA VAL A 130 -6.76 -4.69 3.96
C VAL A 130 -7.44 -3.72 4.92
N CYS A 131 -8.41 -4.22 5.71
CA CYS A 131 -9.02 -3.49 6.82
C CYS A 131 -9.64 -4.51 7.79
N ALA A 132 -9.08 -4.63 9.00
CA ALA A 132 -9.44 -5.69 9.94
C ALA A 132 -10.55 -5.30 10.92
N ASN A 133 -10.78 -4.01 11.12
CA ASN A 133 -11.73 -3.51 12.13
C ASN A 133 -13.06 -3.01 11.54
N TYR A 134 -13.45 -3.59 10.39
CA TYR A 134 -14.79 -3.40 9.80
C TYR A 134 -15.32 -4.72 9.27
N ASP A 135 -16.63 -4.96 9.45
CA ASP A 135 -17.32 -6.04 8.79
C ASP A 135 -17.89 -5.56 7.45
N PHE A 136 -17.38 -6.13 6.38
CA PHE A 136 -17.81 -5.83 5.00
C PHE A 136 -18.87 -6.81 4.48
N THR A 137 -19.31 -7.77 5.28
CA THR A 137 -20.30 -8.77 4.88
C THR A 137 -21.63 -8.12 4.49
N GLY A 138 -22.20 -8.51 3.36
CA GLY A 138 -23.44 -7.94 2.84
C GLY A 138 -23.33 -6.51 2.33
N THR A 139 -22.10 -5.96 2.20
CA THR A 139 -21.86 -4.64 1.62
C THR A 139 -21.31 -4.77 0.20
N PRO A 140 -21.30 -3.70 -0.62
CA PRO A 140 -20.64 -3.69 -1.93
C PRO A 140 -19.15 -4.03 -1.91
N LEU A 141 -18.51 -3.91 -0.74
CA LEU A 141 -17.08 -4.15 -0.53
C LEU A 141 -16.76 -5.60 -0.13
N GLU A 142 -17.77 -6.45 0.05
CA GLU A 142 -17.56 -7.86 0.36
C GLU A 142 -16.69 -8.55 -0.68
N GLY A 143 -15.64 -9.23 -0.22
CA GLY A 143 -14.66 -9.91 -1.07
C GLY A 143 -13.64 -9.00 -1.76
N LEU A 144 -13.75 -7.66 -1.63
CA LEU A 144 -12.78 -6.70 -2.14
C LEU A 144 -11.79 -6.24 -1.06
N VAL A 145 -12.17 -6.34 0.21
CA VAL A 145 -11.36 -5.94 1.36
C VAL A 145 -11.18 -7.15 2.27
N ALA A 146 -9.93 -7.49 2.57
CA ALA A 146 -9.57 -8.57 3.47
C ALA A 146 -9.19 -8.03 4.86
N PRO A 147 -9.35 -8.79 5.96
CA PRO A 147 -8.89 -8.33 7.27
C PRO A 147 -7.37 -8.21 7.35
N TYR A 148 -6.65 -9.04 6.61
CA TYR A 148 -5.19 -9.03 6.51
C TYR A 148 -4.74 -9.71 5.23
N THR A 149 -3.47 -9.52 4.88
CA THR A 149 -2.80 -10.30 3.83
C THR A 149 -1.40 -10.74 4.25
N VAL A 150 -0.80 -11.67 3.51
CA VAL A 150 0.57 -12.14 3.72
C VAL A 150 1.35 -12.04 2.42
N VAL A 151 2.25 -11.09 2.35
CA VAL A 151 3.13 -10.88 1.20
C VAL A 151 4.51 -11.52 1.39
N ARG A 152 5.23 -11.73 0.30
CA ARG A 152 6.62 -12.20 0.32
C ARG A 152 7.56 -11.14 -0.22
N LYS A 153 8.45 -10.63 0.63
CA LYS A 153 9.50 -9.67 0.26
C LYS A 153 10.81 -10.04 0.95
N ALA A 154 11.93 -9.82 0.28
CA ALA A 154 13.27 -10.11 0.80
C ALA A 154 13.41 -11.54 1.34
N GLY A 155 12.69 -12.53 0.78
CA GLY A 155 12.65 -13.88 1.31
C GLY A 155 11.82 -14.10 2.57
N LEU A 156 11.23 -13.04 3.14
CA LEU A 156 10.38 -13.06 4.33
C LEU A 156 8.91 -13.24 3.96
N LYS A 157 8.13 -13.85 4.87
CA LYS A 157 6.67 -13.79 4.90
C LYS A 157 6.27 -12.68 5.87
N ILE A 158 5.52 -11.70 5.38
CA ILE A 158 5.16 -10.50 6.13
C ILE A 158 3.63 -10.44 6.19
N GLY A 159 3.07 -10.53 7.39
CA GLY A 159 1.65 -10.29 7.64
C GLY A 159 1.38 -8.78 7.72
N ILE A 160 0.34 -8.33 7.05
CA ILE A 160 -0.06 -6.92 7.00
C ILE A 160 -1.54 -6.84 7.38
N ILE A 161 -1.84 -6.00 8.36
CA ILE A 161 -3.18 -5.71 8.86
C ILE A 161 -3.45 -4.24 8.61
N GLY A 162 -4.61 -3.90 8.07
CA GLY A 162 -5.10 -2.52 7.97
C GLY A 162 -6.05 -2.19 9.11
N LEU A 163 -5.99 -0.97 9.60
CA LEU A 163 -6.96 -0.41 10.54
C LEU A 163 -7.45 0.93 10.03
N LEU A 164 -8.75 1.16 10.16
CA LEU A 164 -9.42 2.38 9.76
C LEU A 164 -10.05 3.02 11.00
N THR A 165 -10.02 4.34 11.10
CA THR A 165 -10.72 5.07 12.16
C THR A 165 -12.23 4.78 12.15
N ASP A 166 -12.93 5.07 13.25
CA ASP A 166 -14.40 5.07 13.27
C ASP A 166 -14.96 6.17 12.34
N ILE A 167 -15.32 5.77 11.12
CA ILE A 167 -15.81 6.70 10.09
C ILE A 167 -17.25 7.18 10.33
N SER A 168 -17.98 6.59 11.27
CA SER A 168 -19.36 7.00 11.59
C SER A 168 -19.49 8.46 12.04
N ARG A 169 -18.37 9.06 12.45
CA ARG A 169 -18.29 10.45 12.91
C ARG A 169 -17.91 11.46 11.83
N VAL A 170 -17.40 10.98 10.69
CA VAL A 170 -16.82 11.85 9.64
C VAL A 170 -17.40 11.59 8.25
N VAL A 171 -18.08 10.46 8.05
CA VAL A 171 -18.73 10.09 6.79
C VAL A 171 -20.25 9.97 7.00
N ASP A 172 -21.06 10.50 6.07
CA ASP A 172 -22.53 10.35 6.15
C ASP A 172 -22.91 8.87 6.10
N LYS A 173 -23.74 8.44 7.07
CA LYS A 173 -24.23 7.07 7.17
C LYS A 173 -24.88 6.55 5.87
N LYS A 174 -25.48 7.44 5.07
CA LYS A 174 -26.07 7.07 3.78
C LYS A 174 -25.04 6.60 2.76
N LEU A 175 -23.79 7.02 2.90
CA LEU A 175 -22.69 6.66 1.99
C LEU A 175 -22.05 5.30 2.36
N VAL A 176 -22.07 4.93 3.62
CA VAL A 176 -21.44 3.70 4.13
C VAL A 176 -22.43 2.55 4.34
N GLY A 177 -23.73 2.85 4.39
CA GLY A 177 -24.78 1.81 4.46
C GLY A 177 -24.73 1.02 5.76
N SER A 178 -24.64 -0.32 5.63
CA SER A 178 -24.62 -1.29 6.74
C SER A 178 -23.22 -1.63 7.24
N LEU A 179 -22.20 -0.85 6.85
CA LEU A 179 -20.82 -1.10 7.29
C LEU A 179 -20.72 -1.01 8.82
N GLU A 180 -20.24 -2.07 9.45
CA GLU A 180 -20.14 -2.17 10.92
C GLU A 180 -18.69 -1.99 11.37
N TYR A 181 -18.47 -1.07 12.29
CA TYR A 181 -17.17 -0.85 12.94
C TYR A 181 -16.98 -1.87 14.06
N LEU A 182 -15.87 -2.58 14.01
CA LEU A 182 -15.43 -3.52 15.04
C LEU A 182 -14.34 -2.83 15.86
N ASP A 183 -14.61 -2.59 17.15
CA ASP A 183 -13.64 -1.97 18.05
C ASP A 183 -12.40 -2.88 18.18
N PRO A 184 -11.18 -2.41 17.79
CA PRO A 184 -9.98 -3.23 17.74
C PRO A 184 -9.40 -3.61 19.09
#